data_7cecd040e5ae5f897939d62aec96c05e
#
_entry.id   7cecd040e5ae5f897939d62aec96c05e
#
_cell.length_a   1.000
_cell.length_b   1.000
_cell.length_c   1.000
_cell.angle_alpha   90.00
_cell.angle_beta   90.00
_cell.angle_gamma   90.00
#
_symmetry.space_group_name_H-M   'P 1'
#
loop_
_entity.id
_entity.type
_entity.pdbx_description
1 polymer ?
#
loop_
_entity_poly.entity_id
_entity_poly.type
_entity_poly.pdbx_seq_one_letter_code
_entity_poly.pdbx_strand_id
1 'polypeptide(L)'
;AASDVYKRQVVLQPINIINRLSTDFYSTTDTHIQTVLKYINKHLTEHITVSDLVKQVPLSRRLLEIRFKGVTQQSIQKYIFSLKIERFAQLLLTSNAPISTVAESVGINNLKNLSRQFKALKNISPYEYRKRHQIMSDCYYQAKDCSSIHFLGN
;
A
#
# COMPACT_ATOMS: atom_id res chain seq x y z
N ALA A 1 32.29 -18.68 31.18
CA ALA A 1 31.66 -17.45 30.73
C ALA A 1 30.76 -17.77 29.56
N ALA A 2 29.45 -17.90 29.79
CA ALA A 2 28.46 -18.14 28.79
C ALA A 2 28.15 -16.81 28.10
N SER A 3 28.48 -16.71 26.84
CA SER A 3 28.06 -15.60 25.99
C SER A 3 26.59 -15.79 25.63
N ASP A 4 25.74 -14.98 26.25
CA ASP A 4 24.34 -14.79 25.86
C ASP A 4 24.26 -14.24 24.43
N VAL A 5 24.11 -15.14 23.48
CA VAL A 5 23.66 -14.79 22.14
C VAL A 5 22.19 -14.39 22.25
N TYR A 6 21.98 -13.11 22.42
CA TYR A 6 20.66 -12.50 22.41
C TYR A 6 19.98 -12.77 21.04
N LYS A 7 19.21 -13.84 20.98
CA LYS A 7 18.28 -14.09 19.86
C LYS A 7 17.27 -12.96 19.84
N ARG A 8 17.56 -11.91 19.08
CA ARG A 8 16.55 -10.96 18.66
C ARG A 8 15.52 -11.75 17.85
N GLN A 9 14.48 -12.21 18.50
CA GLN A 9 13.28 -12.65 17.84
C GLN A 9 12.73 -11.45 17.08
N VAL A 10 13.03 -11.40 15.78
CA VAL A 10 12.28 -10.58 14.85
C VAL A 10 10.91 -11.21 14.78
N VAL A 11 9.99 -10.72 15.58
CA VAL A 11 8.57 -11.02 15.43
C VAL A 11 8.17 -10.45 14.06
N LEU A 12 8.24 -11.30 13.06
CA LEU A 12 7.66 -11.05 11.75
C LEU A 12 6.15 -10.96 11.98
N GLN A 13 5.66 -9.74 12.17
CA GLN A 13 4.22 -9.52 12.05
C GLN A 13 3.86 -9.98 10.63
N PRO A 14 2.89 -10.90 10.48
CA PRO A 14 2.40 -11.26 9.16
C PRO A 14 2.01 -9.96 8.49
N ILE A 15 2.50 -9.78 7.26
CA ILE A 15 2.08 -8.67 6.41
C ILE A 15 0.59 -8.90 6.19
N ASN A 16 -0.21 -8.44 7.12
CA ASN A 16 -1.60 -8.19 6.89
C ASN A 16 -1.61 -7.12 5.79
N ILE A 17 -1.66 -7.60 4.56
CA ILE A 17 -1.99 -6.80 3.40
C ILE A 17 -3.28 -6.11 3.79
N ILE A 18 -3.14 -4.84 4.11
CA ILE A 18 -4.22 -4.07 4.67
C ILE A 18 -5.21 -3.80 3.55
N ASN A 19 -6.09 -4.76 3.34
CA ASN A 19 -7.40 -4.51 2.75
C ASN A 19 -8.29 -3.64 3.67
N ARG A 20 -7.79 -3.30 4.87
CA ARG A 20 -8.56 -2.57 5.88
C ARG A 20 -8.91 -1.13 5.51
N LEU A 21 -8.11 -0.47 4.66
CA LEU A 21 -8.43 0.90 4.25
C LEU A 21 -9.54 1.00 3.20
N SER A 22 -9.82 -0.10 2.48
CA SER A 22 -10.83 -0.08 1.42
C SER A 22 -12.20 -0.58 1.86
N THR A 23 -12.29 -1.50 2.82
CA THR A 23 -13.55 -2.17 3.18
C THR A 23 -14.28 -1.50 4.35
N ASP A 24 -13.56 -0.95 5.33
CA ASP A 24 -14.20 -0.38 6.51
C ASP A 24 -14.95 0.95 6.23
N PHE A 25 -14.53 1.68 5.19
CA PHE A 25 -15.19 2.95 4.81
C PHE A 25 -16.45 2.77 3.94
N TYR A 26 -16.67 1.59 3.35
CA TYR A 26 -17.92 1.30 2.64
C TYR A 26 -19.11 1.10 3.59
N SER A 27 -18.88 0.93 4.87
CA SER A 27 -19.91 0.86 5.90
C SER A 27 -20.40 2.23 6.39
N THR A 28 -19.87 3.34 5.86
CA THR A 28 -20.40 4.66 6.18
C THR A 28 -21.83 4.82 5.71
N THR A 29 -22.67 5.42 6.55
CA THR A 29 -24.08 5.73 6.23
C THR A 29 -24.22 6.86 5.19
N ASP A 30 -23.15 7.62 4.90
CA ASP A 30 -23.18 8.71 3.92
C ASP A 30 -22.99 8.17 2.49
N THR A 31 -24.11 8.04 1.77
CA THR A 31 -24.15 7.54 0.38
C THR A 31 -23.33 8.39 -0.60
N HIS A 32 -23.21 9.70 -0.36
CA HIS A 32 -22.39 10.57 -1.20
C HIS A 32 -20.91 10.27 -1.03
N ILE A 33 -20.46 10.06 0.20
CA ILE A 33 -19.06 9.68 0.46
C ILE A 33 -18.77 8.27 -0.07
N GLN A 34 -19.70 7.33 0.04
CA GLN A 34 -19.54 6.02 -0.60
C GLN A 34 -19.34 6.11 -2.11
N THR A 35 -20.12 6.96 -2.79
CA THR A 35 -19.98 7.20 -4.23
C THR A 35 -18.60 7.75 -4.58
N VAL A 36 -18.13 8.74 -3.82
CA VAL A 36 -16.79 9.32 -3.98
C VAL A 36 -15.69 8.29 -3.75
N LEU A 37 -15.78 7.47 -2.71
CA LEU A 37 -14.81 6.41 -2.43
C LEU A 37 -14.76 5.36 -3.54
N LYS A 38 -15.91 4.94 -4.07
CA LYS A 38 -16.00 4.03 -5.23
C LYS A 38 -15.35 4.63 -6.48
N TYR A 39 -15.61 5.92 -6.74
CA TYR A 39 -15.00 6.63 -7.87
C TYR A 39 -13.46 6.69 -7.73
N ILE A 40 -12.95 7.05 -6.54
CA ILE A 40 -11.50 7.09 -6.27
C ILE A 40 -10.86 5.73 -6.52
N ASN A 41 -11.45 4.64 -6.02
CA ASN A 41 -10.89 3.31 -6.21
C ASN A 41 -10.90 2.86 -7.67
N LYS A 42 -11.93 3.20 -8.43
CA LYS A 42 -12.04 2.86 -9.84
C LYS A 42 -10.99 3.58 -10.71
N HIS A 43 -10.68 4.84 -10.38
CA HIS A 43 -9.79 5.71 -11.16
C HIS A 43 -8.43 5.95 -10.49
N LEU A 44 -8.01 5.08 -9.57
CA LEU A 44 -6.83 5.29 -8.71
C LEU A 44 -5.53 5.52 -9.49
N THR A 45 -5.37 4.92 -10.66
CA THR A 45 -4.19 5.06 -11.52
C THR A 45 -4.18 6.37 -12.30
N GLU A 46 -5.30 7.05 -12.37
CA GLU A 46 -5.47 8.30 -13.11
C GLU A 46 -5.16 9.52 -12.22
N HIS A 47 -5.12 10.69 -12.83
CA HIS A 47 -5.00 11.95 -12.11
C HIS A 47 -6.38 12.41 -11.66
N ILE A 48 -6.75 12.08 -10.42
CA ILE A 48 -8.02 12.48 -9.81
C ILE A 48 -7.88 13.86 -9.17
N THR A 49 -8.76 14.79 -9.54
CA THR A 49 -8.89 16.09 -8.90
C THR A 49 -10.12 16.17 -8.00
N VAL A 50 -10.13 17.10 -7.04
CA VAL A 50 -11.32 17.32 -6.19
C VAL A 50 -12.51 17.76 -7.05
N SER A 51 -12.27 18.49 -8.15
CA SER A 51 -13.32 18.91 -9.07
C SER A 51 -14.02 17.73 -9.74
N ASP A 52 -13.29 16.64 -10.04
CA ASP A 52 -13.90 15.44 -10.63
C ASP A 52 -14.79 14.71 -9.63
N LEU A 53 -14.41 14.72 -8.35
CA LEU A 53 -15.22 14.15 -7.27
C LEU A 53 -16.49 14.94 -7.00
N VAL A 54 -16.42 16.28 -7.06
CA VAL A 54 -17.60 17.15 -6.91
C VAL A 54 -18.63 16.88 -8.02
N LYS A 55 -18.21 16.53 -9.24
CA LYS A 55 -19.14 16.17 -10.33
C LYS A 55 -19.92 14.87 -10.07
N GLN A 56 -19.44 14.02 -9.18
CA GLN A 56 -20.08 12.72 -8.88
C GLN A 56 -21.19 12.82 -7.84
N VAL A 57 -21.29 13.93 -7.12
CA VAL A 57 -22.25 14.10 -6.01
C VAL A 57 -22.83 15.51 -6.00
N PRO A 58 -24.09 15.71 -5.57
CA PRO A 58 -24.74 17.02 -5.49
C PRO A 58 -24.27 17.78 -4.24
N LEU A 59 -22.96 17.90 -4.05
CA LEU A 59 -22.36 18.60 -2.91
C LEU A 59 -21.43 19.71 -3.40
N SER A 60 -21.40 20.84 -2.68
CA SER A 60 -20.36 21.82 -2.90
C SER A 60 -18.99 21.25 -2.48
N ARG A 61 -17.91 21.77 -3.09
CA ARG A 61 -16.55 21.36 -2.77
C ARG A 61 -16.26 21.39 -1.27
N ARG A 62 -16.63 22.50 -0.61
CA ARG A 62 -16.41 22.69 0.83
C ARG A 62 -17.15 21.63 1.66
N LEU A 63 -18.40 21.36 1.32
CA LEU A 63 -19.21 20.36 2.05
C LEU A 63 -18.67 18.94 1.84
N LEU A 64 -18.24 18.62 0.62
CA LEU A 64 -17.59 17.34 0.31
C LEU A 64 -16.31 17.15 1.12
N GLU A 65 -15.42 18.15 1.17
CA GLU A 65 -14.18 18.08 1.93
C GLU A 65 -14.41 17.89 3.43
N ILE A 66 -15.40 18.59 4.00
CA ILE A 66 -15.78 18.45 5.42
C ILE A 66 -16.31 17.06 5.73
N ARG A 67 -17.28 16.57 4.95
CA ARG A 67 -17.88 15.24 5.15
C ARG A 67 -16.88 14.12 4.93
N PHE A 68 -16.08 14.23 3.87
CA PHE A 68 -15.04 13.27 3.57
C PHE A 68 -14.02 13.16 4.72
N LYS A 69 -13.57 14.31 5.25
CA LYS A 69 -12.66 14.35 6.41
C LYS A 69 -13.33 13.80 7.67
N GLY A 70 -14.61 14.03 7.87
CA GLY A 70 -15.38 13.46 8.99
C GLY A 70 -15.39 11.93 8.96
N VAL A 71 -15.55 11.34 7.79
CA VAL A 71 -15.59 9.88 7.60
C VAL A 71 -14.19 9.25 7.61
N THR A 72 -13.27 9.80 6.83
CA THR A 72 -11.95 9.17 6.58
C THR A 72 -10.85 9.66 7.53
N GLN A 73 -11.12 10.69 8.33
CA GLN A 73 -10.15 11.39 9.19
C GLN A 73 -8.94 11.97 8.43
N GLN A 74 -9.05 12.08 7.11
CA GLN A 74 -8.00 12.57 6.22
C GLN A 74 -8.56 13.53 5.16
N SER A 75 -7.70 14.39 4.62
CA SER A 75 -8.08 15.16 3.42
C SER A 75 -8.16 14.24 2.20
N ILE A 76 -9.00 14.61 1.24
CA ILE A 76 -9.19 13.84 -0.01
C ILE A 76 -7.85 13.55 -0.71
N GLN A 77 -7.00 14.56 -0.85
CA GLN A 77 -5.69 14.39 -1.51
C GLN A 77 -4.77 13.44 -0.75
N LYS A 78 -4.72 13.53 0.59
CA LYS A 78 -3.92 12.64 1.42
C LYS A 78 -4.42 11.21 1.32
N TYR A 79 -5.73 11.01 1.31
CA TYR A 79 -6.37 9.70 1.16
C TYR A 79 -6.04 9.05 -0.20
N ILE A 80 -6.23 9.78 -1.30
CA ILE A 80 -5.89 9.30 -2.66
C ILE A 80 -4.40 8.92 -2.73
N PHE A 81 -3.53 9.76 -2.17
CA PHE A 81 -2.10 9.51 -2.20
C PHE A 81 -1.70 8.28 -1.36
N SER A 82 -2.33 8.08 -0.19
CA SER A 82 -2.12 6.88 0.63
C SER A 82 -2.51 5.59 -0.12
N LEU A 83 -3.64 5.60 -0.83
CA LEU A 83 -4.05 4.47 -1.66
C LEU A 83 -3.07 4.20 -2.80
N LYS A 84 -2.56 5.25 -3.46
CA LYS A 84 -1.53 5.11 -4.50
C LYS A 84 -0.24 4.51 -3.94
N ILE A 85 0.17 4.89 -2.73
CA ILE A 85 1.35 4.31 -2.07
C ILE A 85 1.12 2.83 -1.74
N GLU A 86 -0.06 2.44 -1.27
CA GLU A 86 -0.37 1.02 -1.01
C GLU A 86 -0.33 0.20 -2.31
N ARG A 87 -0.93 0.71 -3.38
CA ARG A 87 -0.87 0.06 -4.69
C ARG A 87 0.56 -0.03 -5.23
N PHE A 88 1.34 1.04 -5.07
CA PHE A 88 2.75 1.06 -5.41
C PHE A 88 3.54 0.00 -4.63
N ALA A 89 3.32 -0.12 -3.31
CA ALA A 89 3.96 -1.13 -2.48
C ALA A 89 3.66 -2.56 -2.96
N GLN A 90 2.41 -2.86 -3.33
CA GLN A 90 2.03 -4.15 -3.91
C GLN A 90 2.78 -4.43 -5.22
N LEU A 91 2.83 -3.45 -6.12
CA LEU A 91 3.52 -3.60 -7.40
C LEU A 91 5.04 -3.73 -7.25
N LEU A 92 5.65 -3.13 -6.22
CA LEU A 92 7.06 -3.34 -5.91
C LEU A 92 7.40 -4.80 -5.56
N LEU A 93 6.46 -5.55 -5.01
CA LEU A 93 6.64 -6.95 -4.62
C LEU A 93 6.39 -7.92 -5.79
N THR A 94 5.50 -7.55 -6.69
CA THR A 94 5.06 -8.41 -7.80
C THR A 94 5.77 -8.13 -9.12
N SER A 95 6.53 -7.03 -9.21
CA SER A 95 7.20 -6.60 -10.44
C SER A 95 8.67 -6.29 -10.21
N ASN A 96 9.52 -6.76 -11.12
CA ASN A 96 10.94 -6.42 -11.17
C ASN A 96 11.23 -5.13 -11.94
N ALA A 97 10.20 -4.42 -12.41
CA ALA A 97 10.35 -3.17 -13.15
C ALA A 97 11.08 -2.10 -12.30
N PRO A 98 11.76 -1.14 -12.93
CA PRO A 98 12.36 0.00 -12.22
C PRO A 98 11.36 0.71 -11.33
N ILE A 99 11.81 1.24 -10.20
CA ILE A 99 10.95 1.95 -9.23
C ILE A 99 10.22 3.14 -9.88
N SER A 100 10.88 3.83 -10.83
CA SER A 100 10.28 4.91 -11.62
C SER A 100 9.09 4.44 -12.43
N THR A 101 9.25 3.35 -13.17
CA THR A 101 8.18 2.75 -14.00
C THR A 101 6.99 2.30 -13.15
N VAL A 102 7.26 1.69 -11.99
CA VAL A 102 6.19 1.31 -11.07
C VAL A 102 5.47 2.54 -10.50
N ALA A 103 6.19 3.63 -10.20
CA ALA A 103 5.58 4.87 -9.73
C ALA A 103 4.68 5.51 -10.80
N GLU A 104 5.13 5.54 -12.05
CA GLU A 104 4.35 6.03 -13.19
C GLU A 104 3.07 5.22 -13.40
N SER A 105 3.12 3.91 -13.27
CA SER A 105 1.96 3.02 -13.44
C SER A 105 0.85 3.27 -12.42
N VAL A 106 1.16 3.85 -11.26
CA VAL A 106 0.17 4.28 -10.27
C VAL A 106 -0.14 5.79 -10.34
N GLY A 107 0.33 6.48 -11.38
CA GLY A 107 0.09 7.89 -11.61
C GLY A 107 0.81 8.80 -10.60
N ILE A 108 2.04 8.47 -10.22
CA ILE A 108 2.89 9.29 -9.36
C ILE A 108 4.14 9.70 -10.13
N ASN A 109 4.20 10.96 -10.54
CA ASN A 109 5.31 11.49 -11.34
C ASN A 109 6.47 12.05 -10.48
N ASN A 110 6.23 12.37 -9.22
CA ASN A 110 7.24 12.93 -8.33
C ASN A 110 7.86 11.89 -7.40
N LEU A 111 8.96 11.27 -7.84
CA LEU A 111 9.67 10.23 -7.10
C LEU A 111 10.23 10.68 -5.75
N LYS A 112 10.67 11.96 -5.64
CA LYS A 112 11.18 12.50 -4.36
C LYS A 112 10.06 12.56 -3.31
N ASN A 113 8.89 13.05 -3.71
CA ASN A 113 7.72 13.09 -2.84
C ASN A 113 7.24 11.68 -2.49
N LEU A 114 7.19 10.77 -3.48
CA LEU A 114 6.83 9.37 -3.28
C LEU A 114 7.75 8.71 -2.24
N SER A 115 9.07 8.80 -2.41
CA SER A 115 10.05 8.18 -1.51
C SER A 115 9.92 8.71 -0.07
N ARG A 116 9.72 10.03 0.08
CA ARG A 116 9.52 10.66 1.39
C ARG A 116 8.23 10.16 2.07
N GLN A 117 7.13 10.16 1.36
CA GLN A 117 5.83 9.73 1.88
C GLN A 117 5.79 8.20 2.13
N PHE A 118 6.41 7.43 1.24
CA PHE A 118 6.56 5.98 1.41
C PHE A 118 7.35 5.65 2.68
N LYS A 119 8.49 6.34 2.90
CA LYS A 119 9.28 6.18 4.11
C LYS A 119 8.50 6.61 5.36
N ALA A 120 7.69 7.65 5.29
CA ALA A 120 6.84 8.08 6.39
C ALA A 120 5.75 7.05 6.75
N LEU A 121 5.21 6.31 5.76
CA LEU A 121 4.15 5.31 5.97
C LEU A 121 4.68 3.91 6.28
N LYS A 122 5.79 3.51 5.67
CA LYS A 122 6.37 2.15 5.77
C LYS A 122 7.64 2.09 6.61
N ASN A 123 8.17 3.24 7.09
CA ASN A 123 9.41 3.40 7.86
C ASN A 123 10.69 2.95 7.14
N ILE A 124 10.61 2.58 5.87
CA ILE A 124 11.75 2.17 5.03
C ILE A 124 11.61 2.76 3.62
N SER A 125 12.70 2.84 2.89
CA SER A 125 12.67 3.32 1.51
C SER A 125 12.03 2.31 0.55
N PRO A 126 11.50 2.72 -0.62
CA PRO A 126 10.97 1.80 -1.63
C PRO A 126 11.98 0.73 -2.08
N TYR A 127 13.24 1.11 -2.21
CA TYR A 127 14.32 0.19 -2.57
C TYR A 127 14.55 -0.88 -1.49
N GLU A 128 14.67 -0.46 -0.23
CA GLU A 128 14.83 -1.39 0.91
C GLU A 128 13.60 -2.27 1.09
N TYR A 129 12.40 -1.73 0.85
CA TYR A 129 11.16 -2.47 0.91
C TYR A 129 11.17 -3.62 -0.09
N ARG A 130 11.52 -3.37 -1.35
CA ARG A 130 11.67 -4.41 -2.39
C ARG A 130 12.75 -5.43 -2.01
N LYS A 131 13.94 -4.97 -1.63
CA LYS A 131 15.07 -5.85 -1.30
C LYS A 131 14.74 -6.81 -0.14
N ARG A 132 14.13 -6.33 0.91
CA ARG A 132 13.74 -7.18 2.06
C ARG A 132 12.78 -8.28 1.66
N HIS A 133 11.83 -7.99 0.80
CA HIS A 133 10.83 -8.96 0.37
C HIS A 133 11.36 -9.93 -0.68
N GLN A 134 12.27 -9.53 -1.56
CA GLN A 134 12.95 -10.45 -2.49
C GLN A 134 13.78 -11.49 -1.73
N ILE A 135 14.57 -11.09 -0.74
CA ILE A 135 15.36 -12.01 0.07
C ILE A 135 14.46 -13.04 0.79
N MET A 136 13.29 -12.63 1.27
CA MET A 136 12.36 -13.54 1.94
C MET A 136 11.74 -14.54 0.96
N SER A 137 11.46 -14.14 -0.27
CA SER A 137 10.98 -15.03 -1.33
C SER A 137 12.03 -16.09 -1.68
N ASP A 138 13.26 -15.69 -1.86
CA ASP A 138 14.36 -16.60 -2.21
C ASP A 138 14.65 -17.61 -1.09
N CYS A 139 14.63 -17.18 0.18
CA CYS A 139 14.77 -18.08 1.33
C CYS A 139 13.62 -19.09 1.43
N TYR A 140 12.40 -18.69 1.08
CA TYR A 140 11.24 -19.58 1.12
C TYR A 140 11.28 -20.66 0.04
N TYR A 141 11.76 -20.33 -1.16
CA TYR A 141 11.94 -21.30 -2.24
C TYR A 141 13.10 -22.27 -1.95
N GLN A 142 14.23 -21.80 -1.42
CA GLN A 142 15.34 -22.67 -1.03
C GLN A 142 14.96 -23.63 0.11
N ALA A 143 14.13 -23.22 1.06
CA ALA A 143 13.67 -24.09 2.13
C ALA A 143 12.73 -25.21 1.65
N LYS A 144 11.99 -25.01 0.55
CA LYS A 144 11.16 -26.05 -0.07
C LYS A 144 11.98 -27.11 -0.83
N ASP A 145 13.05 -26.69 -1.48
CA ASP A 145 13.93 -27.63 -2.20
C ASP A 145 14.73 -28.54 -1.26
N CYS A 146 15.09 -28.07 -0.07
CA CYS A 146 15.73 -28.91 0.94
C CYS A 146 14.82 -29.98 1.57
N SER A 147 13.52 -29.81 1.51
CA SER A 147 12.55 -30.79 2.05
C SER A 147 12.26 -31.96 1.10
N SER A 148 12.68 -31.87 -0.16
CA SER A 148 12.41 -32.88 -1.19
C SER A 148 13.51 -33.94 -1.35
N ILE A 149 14.61 -33.86 -0.62
CA ILE A 149 15.78 -34.75 -0.81
C ILE A 149 15.82 -35.91 0.21
N HIS A 150 14.84 -36.07 1.06
CA HIS A 150 14.90 -37.09 2.13
C HIS A 150 13.86 -38.21 2.01
N PHE A 151 13.53 -38.65 0.79
CA PHE A 151 12.72 -39.88 0.59
C PHE A 151 13.18 -40.70 -0.61
N LEU A 152 14.45 -41.08 -0.68
CA LEU A 152 14.90 -42.22 -1.48
C LEU A 152 16.10 -42.87 -0.76
N GLY A 153 15.80 -43.85 0.08
CA GLY A 153 16.83 -44.68 0.74
C GLY A 153 16.23 -45.66 1.75
N ASN A 154 15.61 -46.69 1.28
CA ASN A 154 15.69 -48.11 1.62
C ASN A 154 14.45 -48.86 1.17
#